data_21e28ac6f7e90d71187883886fa364ae
#
_entry.id   21e28ac6f7e90d71187883886fa364ae
#
_cell.length_a   1.000
_cell.length_b   1.000
_cell.length_c   1.000
_cell.angle_alpha   90.00
_cell.angle_beta   90.00
_cell.angle_gamma   90.00
#
_symmetry.space_group_name_H-M   'P 1'
#
loop_
_entity.id
_entity.type
_entity.pdbx_description
1 polymer ?
#
loop_
_entity_poly.entity_id
_entity_poly.type
_entity_poly.pdbx_seq_one_letter_code
_entity_poly.pdbx_strand_id
1 'polypeptide(L)'
;MSSSLEQTIETLEQDLPTLFERDISYEIYTQDISFRDPVNRFKGKFSYRIIFWTLRFHARLFFTEIYFDLHEIDRSEEDTILAKWTVRGTLRVPWKAKLYFDGYSTYKLNSEGKIYEHIDTWDRSAGEILRQFFRKGE
;
A
#
# COMPACT_ATOMS: atom_id res chain seq x y z
N MET A 1 16.80 19.30 13.24
CA MET A 1 16.74 17.83 13.30
C MET A 1 15.34 17.35 12.95
N SER A 2 15.25 16.40 12.06
CA SER A 2 13.96 15.76 11.75
C SER A 2 13.52 14.91 12.93
N SER A 3 12.24 14.90 13.24
CA SER A 3 11.67 13.96 14.19
C SER A 3 11.69 12.55 13.59
N SER A 4 11.52 11.51 14.43
CA SER A 4 11.39 10.14 13.96
C SER A 4 10.22 10.00 13.00
N LEU A 5 9.12 10.71 13.26
CA LEU A 5 7.94 10.68 12.41
C LEU A 5 8.25 11.28 11.04
N GLU A 6 8.98 12.39 10.98
CA GLU A 6 9.36 13.00 9.72
C GLU A 6 10.27 12.10 8.89
N GLN A 7 11.21 11.41 9.54
CA GLN A 7 12.07 10.45 8.87
C GLN A 7 11.28 9.28 8.31
N THR A 8 10.27 8.82 9.05
CA THR A 8 9.37 7.76 8.59
C THR A 8 8.57 8.20 7.38
N ILE A 9 8.07 9.45 7.38
CA ILE A 9 7.37 10.02 6.22
C ILE A 9 8.29 10.02 4.99
N GLU A 10 9.53 10.46 5.15
CA GLU A 10 10.51 10.48 4.04
C GLU A 10 10.72 9.08 3.46
N THR A 11 10.85 8.08 4.32
CA THR A 11 11.00 6.68 3.89
C THR A 11 9.79 6.21 3.11
N LEU A 12 8.59 6.50 3.61
CA LEU A 12 7.34 6.13 2.94
C LEU A 12 7.21 6.84 1.58
N GLU A 13 7.61 8.10 1.50
CA GLU A 13 7.59 8.85 0.24
C GLU A 13 8.47 8.19 -0.83
N GLN A 14 9.55 7.55 -0.41
CA GLN A 14 10.45 6.83 -1.32
C GLN A 14 9.93 5.43 -1.65
N ASP A 15 9.38 4.71 -0.66
CA ASP A 15 8.96 3.32 -0.81
C ASP A 15 7.64 3.15 -1.57
N LEU A 16 6.64 3.96 -1.24
CA LEU A 16 5.28 3.73 -1.74
C LEU A 16 5.14 3.84 -3.25
N PRO A 17 5.71 4.85 -3.93
CA PRO A 17 5.53 4.96 -5.38
C PRO A 17 6.07 3.78 -6.18
N THR A 18 6.97 2.99 -5.62
CA THR A 18 7.61 1.87 -6.30
C THR A 18 7.31 0.51 -5.67
N LEU A 19 6.27 0.42 -4.84
CA LEU A 19 6.01 -0.82 -4.09
C LEU A 19 5.66 -2.02 -4.98
N PHE A 20 5.19 -1.80 -6.20
CA PHE A 20 4.92 -2.87 -7.15
C PHE A 20 6.16 -3.29 -7.93
N GLU A 21 7.25 -2.54 -7.85
CA GLU A 21 8.48 -2.78 -8.60
C GLU A 21 9.61 -3.33 -7.76
N ARG A 22 9.75 -2.85 -6.53
CA ARG A 22 10.84 -3.25 -5.63
C ARG A 22 10.37 -3.25 -4.19
N ASP A 23 11.16 -3.90 -3.35
CA ASP A 23 10.82 -4.06 -1.95
C ASP A 23 10.87 -2.74 -1.18
N ILE A 24 10.11 -2.68 -0.10
CA ILE A 24 10.05 -1.53 0.78
C ILE A 24 11.09 -1.67 1.91
N SER A 25 11.25 -0.61 2.68
CA SER A 25 12.19 -0.56 3.80
C SER A 25 11.52 -1.07 5.07
N TYR A 26 11.88 -2.27 5.52
CA TYR A 26 11.21 -2.90 6.66
C TYR A 26 11.68 -2.44 8.03
N GLU A 27 12.81 -1.75 8.10
CA GLU A 27 13.37 -1.29 9.37
C GLU A 27 12.53 -0.23 10.06
N ILE A 28 11.61 0.44 9.36
CA ILE A 28 10.72 1.42 9.98
C ILE A 28 9.50 0.78 10.66
N TYR A 29 9.37 -0.54 10.58
CA TYR A 29 8.24 -1.28 11.13
C TYR A 29 8.66 -2.12 12.33
N THR A 30 7.73 -2.33 13.29
CA THR A 30 7.99 -3.20 14.43
C THR A 30 7.94 -4.67 14.01
N GLN A 31 8.52 -5.56 14.83
CA GLN A 31 8.46 -7.00 14.55
C GLN A 31 7.03 -7.53 14.58
N ASP A 32 6.16 -6.93 15.37
CA ASP A 32 4.77 -7.33 15.52
C ASP A 32 3.80 -6.45 14.75
N ILE A 33 4.27 -5.79 13.68
CA ILE A 33 3.43 -4.93 12.84
C ILE A 33 2.09 -5.58 12.53
N SER A 34 1.01 -4.83 12.72
CA SER A 34 -0.35 -5.27 12.42
C SER A 34 -0.81 -4.60 11.12
N PHE A 35 -1.30 -5.39 10.19
CA PHE A 35 -1.82 -4.89 8.91
C PHE A 35 -3.28 -5.28 8.75
N ARG A 36 -4.09 -4.33 8.28
CA ARG A 36 -5.49 -4.57 7.98
C ARG A 36 -5.92 -3.78 6.75
N ASP A 37 -6.65 -4.44 5.85
CA ASP A 37 -7.37 -3.78 4.77
C ASP A 37 -8.81 -4.31 4.77
N PRO A 38 -9.68 -3.92 3.81
CA PRO A 38 -11.07 -4.37 3.82
C PRO A 38 -11.28 -5.89 3.74
N VAL A 39 -10.29 -6.64 3.26
CA VAL A 39 -10.43 -8.10 3.09
C VAL A 39 -9.40 -8.91 3.86
N ASN A 40 -8.32 -8.31 4.36
CA ASN A 40 -7.21 -9.02 4.98
C ASN A 40 -6.86 -8.46 6.35
N ARG A 41 -6.30 -9.34 7.20
CA ARG A 41 -5.75 -8.96 8.48
C ARG A 41 -4.55 -9.86 8.77
N PHE A 42 -3.40 -9.26 9.00
CA PHE A 42 -2.15 -9.97 9.26
C PHE A 42 -1.40 -9.35 10.42
N LYS A 43 -0.53 -10.14 11.03
CA LYS A 43 0.33 -9.67 12.10
C LYS A 43 1.73 -10.25 11.95
N GLY A 44 2.75 -9.44 12.25
CA GLY A 44 4.14 -9.84 12.20
C GLY A 44 4.86 -9.37 10.95
N LYS A 45 6.14 -9.01 11.12
CA LYS A 45 6.95 -8.48 10.02
C LYS A 45 7.14 -9.51 8.91
N PHE A 46 7.23 -10.78 9.23
CA PHE A 46 7.36 -11.85 8.25
C PHE A 46 6.14 -11.90 7.32
N SER A 47 4.93 -11.88 7.91
CA SER A 47 3.69 -11.84 7.12
C SER A 47 3.60 -10.57 6.28
N TYR A 48 4.04 -9.45 6.84
CA TYR A 48 4.06 -8.16 6.15
C TYR A 48 4.94 -8.22 4.90
N ARG A 49 6.12 -8.84 5.01
CA ARG A 49 7.02 -9.03 3.86
C ARG A 49 6.39 -9.91 2.79
N ILE A 50 5.70 -10.97 3.20
CA ILE A 50 5.03 -11.88 2.26
C ILE A 50 3.94 -11.15 1.50
N ILE A 51 3.16 -10.28 2.16
CA ILE A 51 2.12 -9.48 1.51
C ILE A 51 2.72 -8.65 0.37
N PHE A 52 3.80 -7.92 0.62
CA PHE A 52 4.41 -7.08 -0.40
C PHE A 52 5.04 -7.89 -1.52
N TRP A 53 5.68 -9.01 -1.18
CA TRP A 53 6.20 -9.92 -2.19
C TRP A 53 5.09 -10.44 -3.10
N THR A 54 3.96 -10.84 -2.50
CA THR A 54 2.79 -11.34 -3.22
C THR A 54 2.21 -10.26 -4.14
N LEU A 55 2.14 -9.03 -3.66
CA LEU A 55 1.66 -7.91 -4.49
C LEU A 55 2.56 -7.71 -5.71
N ARG A 56 3.88 -7.71 -5.53
CA ARG A 56 4.81 -7.56 -6.65
C ARG A 56 4.73 -8.73 -7.62
N PHE A 57 4.63 -9.95 -7.10
CA PHE A 57 4.52 -11.15 -7.91
C PHE A 57 3.27 -11.11 -8.80
N HIS A 58 2.12 -10.83 -8.20
CA HIS A 58 0.86 -10.75 -8.94
C HIS A 58 0.83 -9.55 -9.90
N ALA A 59 1.45 -8.45 -9.51
CA ALA A 59 1.56 -7.28 -10.37
C ALA A 59 2.28 -7.63 -11.67
N ARG A 60 3.40 -8.34 -11.58
CA ARG A 60 4.17 -8.76 -12.76
C ARG A 60 3.43 -9.81 -13.59
N LEU A 61 2.72 -10.71 -12.92
CA LEU A 61 2.07 -11.83 -13.60
C LEU A 61 0.82 -11.40 -14.36
N PHE A 62 0.01 -10.54 -13.77
CA PHE A 62 -1.33 -10.22 -14.29
C PHE A 62 -1.45 -8.88 -15.01
N PHE A 63 -0.50 -7.97 -14.84
CA PHE A 63 -0.61 -6.61 -15.38
C PHE A 63 0.48 -6.31 -16.39
N THR A 64 0.12 -5.62 -17.47
CA THR A 64 1.10 -5.06 -18.39
C THR A 64 1.73 -3.82 -17.78
N GLU A 65 0.93 -3.09 -17.00
CA GLU A 65 1.40 -1.94 -16.23
C GLU A 65 0.55 -1.82 -14.97
N ILE A 66 1.15 -1.40 -13.88
CA ILE A 66 0.45 -1.12 -12.62
C ILE A 66 1.24 -0.06 -11.87
N TYR A 67 0.53 0.93 -11.35
CA TYR A 67 1.14 2.07 -10.69
C TYR A 67 0.48 2.33 -9.35
N PHE A 68 1.29 2.76 -8.41
CA PHE A 68 0.84 3.26 -7.12
C PHE A 68 1.18 4.75 -7.10
N ASP A 69 0.16 5.60 -7.25
CA ASP A 69 0.35 7.05 -7.28
C ASP A 69 0.12 7.61 -5.89
N LEU A 70 1.18 8.08 -5.25
CA LEU A 70 1.10 8.73 -3.94
C LEU A 70 0.77 10.20 -4.15
N HIS A 71 -0.39 10.64 -3.64
CA HIS A 71 -0.84 12.01 -3.84
C HIS A 71 -0.46 12.93 -2.70
N GLU A 72 -0.57 12.43 -1.47
CA GLU A 72 -0.37 13.24 -0.29
C GLU A 72 0.04 12.34 0.86
N ILE A 73 0.99 12.77 1.65
CA ILE A 73 1.40 12.08 2.87
C ILE A 73 1.76 13.12 3.93
N ASP A 74 1.18 13.00 5.12
CA ASP A 74 1.46 13.94 6.20
C ASP A 74 1.03 13.35 7.55
N ARG A 75 1.42 14.04 8.60
CA ARG A 75 0.96 13.74 9.95
C ARG A 75 -0.53 14.12 10.06
N SER A 76 -1.35 13.19 10.54
CA SER A 76 -2.77 13.46 10.81
C SER A 76 -3.03 13.69 12.28
N GLU A 77 -2.26 13.01 13.15
CA GLU A 77 -2.30 13.16 14.60
C GLU A 77 -0.88 13.03 15.10
N GLU A 78 -0.66 13.19 16.41
CA GLU A 78 0.70 13.19 16.99
C GLU A 78 1.55 11.99 16.56
N ASP A 79 0.97 10.78 16.60
CA ASP A 79 1.68 9.55 16.29
C ASP A 79 1.11 8.82 15.07
N THR A 80 0.47 9.56 14.18
CA THR A 80 -0.24 8.95 13.04
C THR A 80 0.11 9.67 11.74
N ILE A 81 0.39 8.86 10.72
CA ILE A 81 0.65 9.34 9.35
C ILE A 81 -0.49 8.88 8.47
N LEU A 82 -0.98 9.77 7.61
CA LEU A 82 -1.99 9.47 6.62
C LEU A 82 -1.40 9.66 5.23
N ALA A 83 -1.53 8.64 4.38
CA ALA A 83 -1.06 8.67 3.00
C ALA A 83 -2.24 8.41 2.07
N LYS A 84 -2.48 9.32 1.13
CA LYS A 84 -3.55 9.19 0.13
C LYS A 84 -2.96 8.78 -1.20
N TRP A 85 -3.59 7.79 -1.84
CA TRP A 85 -3.02 7.20 -3.06
C TRP A 85 -4.10 6.67 -4.01
N THR A 86 -3.66 6.39 -5.24
CA THR A 86 -4.46 5.74 -6.28
C THR A 86 -3.69 4.55 -6.81
N VAL A 87 -4.37 3.42 -6.99
CA VAL A 87 -3.82 2.27 -7.71
C VAL A 87 -4.51 2.22 -9.07
N ARG A 88 -3.71 2.15 -10.13
CA ARG A 88 -4.21 2.05 -11.50
C ARG A 88 -3.34 1.09 -12.30
N GLY A 89 -3.97 0.35 -13.19
CA GLY A 89 -3.23 -0.62 -13.98
C GLY A 89 -4.05 -1.18 -15.13
N THR A 90 -3.39 -2.00 -15.94
CA THR A 90 -4.00 -2.66 -17.08
C THR A 90 -3.68 -4.15 -17.01
N LEU A 91 -4.71 -4.98 -17.00
CA LEU A 91 -4.55 -6.43 -17.03
C LEU A 91 -3.97 -6.88 -18.38
N ARG A 92 -3.13 -7.90 -18.34
CA ARG A 92 -2.45 -8.42 -19.51
C ARG A 92 -3.42 -9.07 -20.50
N VAL A 93 -4.23 -9.98 -20.01
CA VAL A 93 -5.21 -10.75 -20.79
C VAL A 93 -6.39 -11.10 -19.90
N PRO A 94 -7.55 -11.44 -20.49
CA PRO A 94 -7.82 -11.61 -21.92
C PRO A 94 -8.23 -10.35 -22.64
N TRP A 95 -8.70 -9.29 -21.93
CA TRP A 95 -9.30 -8.12 -22.55
C TRP A 95 -8.72 -6.78 -22.09
N LYS A 96 -7.55 -6.78 -21.52
CA LYS A 96 -6.86 -5.55 -21.06
C LYS A 96 -7.74 -4.68 -20.15
N ALA A 97 -8.40 -5.31 -19.18
CA ALA A 97 -9.26 -4.60 -18.23
C ALA A 97 -8.45 -3.56 -17.45
N LYS A 98 -9.09 -2.43 -17.15
CA LYS A 98 -8.47 -1.37 -16.39
C LYS A 98 -8.81 -1.49 -14.92
N LEU A 99 -7.78 -1.44 -14.07
CA LEU A 99 -7.93 -1.36 -12.62
C LEU A 99 -7.77 0.09 -12.19
N TYR A 100 -8.67 0.57 -11.37
CA TYR A 100 -8.57 1.92 -10.81
C TYR A 100 -9.33 2.00 -9.49
N PHE A 101 -8.64 2.39 -8.43
CA PHE A 101 -9.30 2.72 -7.18
C PHE A 101 -8.41 3.62 -6.34
N ASP A 102 -9.05 4.44 -5.49
CA ASP A 102 -8.38 5.32 -4.57
C ASP A 102 -8.44 4.74 -3.16
N GLY A 103 -7.52 5.15 -2.33
CA GLY A 103 -7.53 4.76 -0.94
C GLY A 103 -6.59 5.61 -0.12
N TYR A 104 -6.51 5.25 1.14
CA TYR A 104 -5.53 5.87 2.03
C TYR A 104 -5.02 4.85 3.03
N SER A 105 -3.80 5.07 3.45
CA SER A 105 -3.14 4.25 4.45
C SER A 105 -2.96 5.06 5.72
N THR A 106 -3.29 4.46 6.85
CA THR A 106 -3.06 5.04 8.17
C THR A 106 -1.95 4.25 8.84
N TYR A 107 -0.90 4.95 9.24
CA TYR A 107 0.25 4.35 9.92
C TYR A 107 0.33 4.92 11.32
N LYS A 108 0.35 4.04 12.33
CA LYS A 108 0.49 4.44 13.73
C LYS A 108 1.88 4.08 14.23
N LEU A 109 2.51 5.04 14.89
CA LEU A 109 3.88 4.91 15.38
C LEU A 109 3.92 4.75 16.88
N ASN A 110 4.87 3.92 17.36
CA ASN A 110 5.11 3.76 18.79
C ASN A 110 6.03 4.89 19.30
N SER A 111 6.38 4.84 20.58
CA SER A 111 7.23 5.87 21.20
C SER A 111 8.64 5.94 20.62
N GLU A 112 9.09 4.90 19.95
CA GLU A 112 10.40 4.86 19.28
C GLU A 112 10.33 5.33 17.83
N GLY A 113 9.16 5.75 17.35
CA GLY A 113 8.98 6.24 15.99
C GLY A 113 8.83 5.14 14.96
N LYS A 114 8.56 3.91 15.38
CA LYS A 114 8.37 2.78 14.46
C LYS A 114 6.90 2.50 14.25
N ILE A 115 6.55 2.09 13.03
CA ILE A 115 5.17 1.76 12.67
C ILE A 115 4.79 0.41 13.27
N TYR A 116 3.76 0.38 14.10
CA TYR A 116 3.24 -0.87 14.68
C TYR A 116 1.87 -1.24 14.12
N GLU A 117 1.20 -0.34 13.40
CA GLU A 117 -0.09 -0.61 12.80
C GLU A 117 -0.21 0.11 11.46
N HIS A 118 -0.67 -0.62 10.46
CA HIS A 118 -0.91 -0.12 9.10
C HIS A 118 -2.32 -0.54 8.69
N ILE A 119 -3.19 0.44 8.44
CA ILE A 119 -4.58 0.21 8.04
C ILE A 119 -4.79 0.84 6.67
N ASP A 120 -5.22 0.02 5.70
CA ASP A 120 -5.59 0.52 4.38
C ASP A 120 -7.10 0.60 4.26
N THR A 121 -7.57 1.70 3.71
CA THR A 121 -8.98 1.95 3.44
C THR A 121 -9.15 2.26 1.97
N TRP A 122 -10.11 1.60 1.30
CA TRP A 122 -10.37 1.75 -0.12
C TRP A 122 -11.64 2.56 -0.32
N ASP A 123 -11.70 3.34 -1.41
CA ASP A 123 -12.88 4.12 -1.76
C ASP A 123 -14.00 3.26 -2.36
N ARG A 124 -13.71 1.98 -2.66
CA ARG A 124 -14.64 1.03 -3.26
C ARG A 124 -14.58 -0.29 -2.51
N SER A 125 -15.65 -1.07 -2.58
CA SER A 125 -15.65 -2.41 -2.00
C SER A 125 -14.74 -3.35 -2.82
N ALA A 126 -14.30 -4.44 -2.19
CA ALA A 126 -13.50 -5.45 -2.88
C ALA A 126 -14.25 -6.00 -4.10
N GLY A 127 -15.57 -6.20 -3.98
CA GLY A 127 -16.40 -6.67 -5.10
C GLY A 127 -16.42 -5.69 -6.27
N GLU A 128 -16.49 -4.40 -5.99
CA GLU A 128 -16.46 -3.38 -7.03
C GLU A 128 -15.12 -3.36 -7.76
N ILE A 129 -14.02 -3.53 -7.01
CA ILE A 129 -12.68 -3.59 -7.60
C ILE A 129 -12.56 -4.84 -8.48
N LEU A 130 -13.03 -6.00 -7.99
CA LEU A 130 -13.00 -7.24 -8.76
C LEU A 130 -13.80 -7.16 -10.06
N ARG A 131 -14.93 -6.45 -10.05
CA ARG A 131 -15.73 -6.29 -11.26
C ARG A 131 -14.97 -5.58 -12.37
N GLN A 132 -14.03 -4.72 -12.03
CA GLN A 132 -13.21 -4.03 -13.02
C GLN A 132 -12.42 -5.01 -13.89
N PHE A 133 -12.03 -6.16 -13.30
CA PHE A 133 -11.26 -7.18 -14.02
C PHE A 133 -12.05 -7.84 -15.14
N PHE A 134 -13.38 -7.76 -15.11
CA PHE A 134 -14.25 -8.39 -16.10
C PHE A 134 -14.78 -7.41 -17.15
N ARG A 135 -14.33 -6.16 -17.10
CA ARG A 135 -14.69 -5.16 -18.10
C ARG A 135 -13.63 -5.10 -19.19
N LYS A 136 -14.07 -5.00 -20.44
CA LYS A 136 -13.13 -4.78 -21.54
C LYS A 136 -12.41 -3.46 -21.35
N GLY A 137 -11.09 -3.47 -21.53
CA GLY A 137 -10.30 -2.26 -21.54
C GLY A 137 -10.56 -1.46 -22.82
N GLU A 138 -10.46 -0.15 -22.70
CA GLU A 138 -10.62 0.75 -23.84
C GLU A 138 -9.27 1.26 -24.33
#